data_18f62d8dd81275423c7add5c5410a4c4
#
_entry.id   18f62d8dd81275423c7add5c5410a4c4
#
_cell.length_a   1.000
_cell.length_b   1.000
_cell.length_c   1.000
_cell.angle_alpha   90.00
_cell.angle_beta   90.00
_cell.angle_gamma   90.00
#
_symmetry.space_group_name_H-M   'P 1'
#
loop_
_entity.id
_entity.type
_entity.pdbx_description
1 polymer ?
#
loop_
_entity_poly.entity_id
_entity_poly.type
_entity_poly.pdbx_seq_one_letter_code
_entity_poly.pdbx_strand_id
1 'polypeptide(L)'
;MPKSKNAAALVTPRKRGRPLKTDDDSRRSDLVEKSARLFREKGYEKTTVRDIAAAAGMQAGSWFYYFKTKQEILAAIMEQGMARSLQDLEAIASQSLPPREAFRQLVQVHLHTLLAPEHDFISVLLYEWRSLDQQSRSTIIALKDRYEAIWDQVIQALHQSGDWAAPTRFDRLFMFGALNWTAQWFKAGSGTSIDALAEQAVQFILRTPQGKPD
;
A
#
# COMPACT_ATOMS: atom_id res chain seq x y z
N MET A 1 -35.98 -44.38 53.49
CA MET A 1 -35.00 -44.34 52.37
C MET A 1 -35.66 -43.66 51.17
N PRO A 2 -35.38 -42.40 50.82
CA PRO A 2 -35.85 -41.81 49.59
C PRO A 2 -34.75 -41.83 48.51
N LYS A 3 -35.17 -42.19 47.30
CA LYS A 3 -34.34 -42.28 46.09
C LYS A 3 -34.04 -40.89 45.53
N SER A 4 -32.76 -40.61 45.41
CA SER A 4 -32.22 -39.43 44.69
C SER A 4 -32.50 -39.54 43.18
N LYS A 5 -33.20 -38.54 42.60
CA LYS A 5 -33.35 -38.37 41.14
C LYS A 5 -32.25 -37.44 40.66
N ASN A 6 -31.33 -38.01 39.91
CA ASN A 6 -30.30 -37.26 39.17
C ASN A 6 -30.95 -36.56 37.97
N ALA A 7 -31.03 -35.24 38.01
CA ALA A 7 -31.48 -34.42 36.88
C ALA A 7 -30.28 -34.08 36.02
N ALA A 8 -30.15 -34.74 34.86
CA ALA A 8 -29.17 -34.35 33.82
C ALA A 8 -29.58 -33.01 33.20
N ALA A 9 -28.76 -32.00 33.40
CA ALA A 9 -28.94 -30.69 32.77
C ALA A 9 -28.66 -30.82 31.27
N LEU A 10 -29.66 -30.57 30.45
CA LEU A 10 -29.57 -30.42 29.00
C LEU A 10 -28.74 -29.16 28.67
N VAL A 11 -27.50 -29.35 28.22
CA VAL A 11 -26.67 -28.27 27.66
C VAL A 11 -27.22 -27.92 26.29
N THR A 12 -27.97 -26.83 26.21
CA THR A 12 -28.42 -26.23 24.95
C THR A 12 -27.18 -25.71 24.17
N PRO A 13 -27.02 -26.02 22.87
CA PRO A 13 -25.93 -25.47 22.10
C PRO A 13 -26.10 -23.97 21.94
N ARG A 14 -25.10 -23.19 22.42
CA ARG A 14 -25.03 -21.74 22.20
C ARG A 14 -25.04 -21.46 20.69
N LYS A 15 -26.08 -20.80 20.19
CA LYS A 15 -26.13 -20.19 18.87
C LYS A 15 -24.90 -19.27 18.75
N ARG A 16 -24.01 -19.56 17.78
CA ARG A 16 -22.92 -18.63 17.41
C ARG A 16 -23.58 -17.31 17.02
N GLY A 17 -23.38 -16.27 17.83
CA GLY A 17 -23.84 -14.93 17.55
C GLY A 17 -23.23 -14.42 16.25
N ARG A 18 -23.98 -13.60 15.51
CA ARG A 18 -23.48 -12.86 14.34
C ARG A 18 -22.23 -12.09 14.78
N PRO A 19 -21.10 -12.17 14.03
CA PRO A 19 -19.89 -11.41 14.35
C PRO A 19 -20.22 -9.92 14.49
N LEU A 20 -19.60 -9.24 15.44
CA LEU A 20 -19.70 -7.80 15.59
C LEU A 20 -19.07 -7.16 14.34
N LYS A 21 -19.57 -6.03 13.87
CA LYS A 21 -19.15 -5.32 12.66
C LYS A 21 -17.62 -5.09 12.61
N THR A 22 -16.98 -4.88 13.76
CA THR A 22 -15.52 -4.74 13.92
C THR A 22 -14.73 -6.03 13.62
N ASP A 23 -15.32 -7.22 13.90
CA ASP A 23 -14.70 -8.52 13.61
C ASP A 23 -14.76 -8.83 12.10
N ASP A 24 -15.82 -8.38 11.44
CA ASP A 24 -16.04 -8.56 10.00
C ASP A 24 -15.09 -7.68 9.17
N ASP A 25 -14.89 -6.41 9.56
CA ASP A 25 -13.94 -5.50 8.94
C ASP A 25 -12.49 -5.98 9.13
N SER A 26 -12.15 -6.52 10.30
CA SER A 26 -10.83 -7.11 10.57
C SER A 26 -10.56 -8.33 9.69
N ARG A 27 -11.53 -9.20 9.50
CA ARG A 27 -11.40 -10.37 8.61
C ARG A 27 -11.28 -10.00 7.15
N ARG A 28 -12.02 -8.96 6.73
CA ARG A 28 -11.91 -8.45 5.37
C ARG A 28 -10.52 -7.87 5.11
N SER A 29 -9.96 -7.13 6.07
CA SER A 29 -8.59 -6.60 5.99
C SER A 29 -7.55 -7.72 5.93
N ASP A 30 -7.66 -8.75 6.77
CA ASP A 30 -6.79 -9.93 6.77
C ASP A 30 -6.80 -10.66 5.42
N LEU A 31 -7.97 -10.79 4.80
CA LEU A 31 -8.10 -11.33 3.44
C LEU A 31 -7.34 -10.50 2.42
N VAL A 32 -7.46 -9.18 2.47
CA VAL A 32 -6.78 -8.26 1.54
C VAL A 32 -5.27 -8.39 1.69
N GLU A 33 -4.73 -8.39 2.92
CA GLU A 33 -3.30 -8.50 3.17
C GLU A 33 -2.72 -9.83 2.69
N LYS A 34 -3.38 -10.95 3.03
CA LYS A 34 -2.95 -12.29 2.61
C LYS A 34 -3.03 -12.48 1.10
N SER A 35 -4.04 -11.86 0.46
CA SER A 35 -4.16 -11.89 -0.99
C SER A 35 -3.08 -11.08 -1.68
N ALA A 36 -2.73 -9.91 -1.14
CA ALA A 36 -1.63 -9.08 -1.66
C ALA A 36 -0.32 -9.87 -1.66
N ARG A 37 -0.02 -10.56 -0.56
CA ARG A 37 1.15 -11.44 -0.46
C ARG A 37 1.14 -12.55 -1.50
N LEU A 38 0.03 -13.26 -1.66
CA LEU A 38 -0.10 -14.33 -2.66
C LEU A 38 0.04 -13.82 -4.09
N PHE A 39 -0.53 -12.65 -4.40
CA PHE A 39 -0.40 -12.06 -5.73
C PHE A 39 1.04 -11.63 -6.02
N ARG A 40 1.76 -11.11 -5.02
CA ARG A 40 3.19 -10.81 -5.15
C ARG A 40 4.02 -12.08 -5.38
N GLU A 41 3.76 -13.16 -4.62
CA GLU A 41 4.58 -14.37 -4.65
C GLU A 41 4.30 -15.26 -5.86
N LYS A 42 3.04 -15.43 -6.24
CA LYS A 42 2.58 -16.35 -7.28
C LYS A 42 2.11 -15.67 -8.57
N GLY A 43 1.86 -14.36 -8.53
CA GLY A 43 1.15 -13.60 -9.56
C GLY A 43 -0.38 -13.72 -9.43
N TYR A 44 -1.09 -12.71 -9.92
CA TYR A 44 -2.55 -12.66 -9.87
C TYR A 44 -3.19 -13.86 -10.61
N GLU A 45 -2.77 -14.13 -11.84
CA GLU A 45 -3.37 -15.18 -12.67
C GLU A 45 -3.28 -16.58 -12.03
N LYS A 46 -2.12 -16.91 -11.44
CA LYS A 46 -1.86 -18.21 -10.84
C LYS A 46 -2.48 -18.40 -9.45
N THR A 47 -2.94 -17.35 -8.81
CA THR A 47 -3.55 -17.39 -7.48
C THR A 47 -5.04 -17.70 -7.61
N THR A 48 -5.52 -18.74 -6.95
CA THR A 48 -6.94 -19.11 -6.94
C THR A 48 -7.64 -18.58 -5.68
N VAL A 49 -8.98 -18.44 -5.74
CA VAL A 49 -9.80 -18.13 -4.55
C VAL A 49 -9.60 -19.17 -3.43
N ARG A 50 -9.33 -20.43 -3.78
CA ARG A 50 -9.04 -21.49 -2.79
C ARG A 50 -7.71 -21.24 -2.08
N ASP A 51 -6.67 -20.78 -2.80
CA ASP A 51 -5.38 -20.42 -2.19
C ASP A 51 -5.55 -19.29 -1.18
N ILE A 52 -6.32 -18.26 -1.56
CA ILE A 52 -6.58 -17.09 -0.70
C ILE A 52 -7.37 -17.51 0.55
N ALA A 53 -8.44 -18.27 0.39
CA ALA A 53 -9.25 -18.76 1.50
C ALA A 53 -8.41 -19.62 2.46
N ALA A 54 -7.58 -20.52 1.93
CA ALA A 54 -6.68 -21.35 2.73
C ALA A 54 -5.66 -20.51 3.50
N ALA A 55 -5.03 -19.51 2.87
CA ALA A 55 -4.10 -18.59 3.53
C ALA A 55 -4.77 -17.79 4.65
N ALA A 56 -6.06 -17.45 4.50
CA ALA A 56 -6.85 -16.77 5.51
C ALA A 56 -7.46 -17.72 6.57
N GLY A 57 -7.16 -19.02 6.51
CA GLY A 57 -7.70 -20.01 7.46
C GLY A 57 -9.22 -20.17 7.38
N MET A 58 -9.82 -19.95 6.20
CA MET A 58 -11.25 -20.05 5.99
C MET A 58 -11.62 -21.05 4.89
N GLN A 59 -12.87 -21.50 4.91
CA GLN A 59 -13.41 -22.32 3.83
C GLN A 59 -13.63 -21.49 2.57
N ALA A 60 -13.40 -22.06 1.39
CA ALA A 60 -13.56 -21.38 0.10
C ALA A 60 -14.97 -20.76 -0.10
N GLY A 61 -16.02 -21.38 0.45
CA GLY A 61 -17.37 -20.84 0.41
C GLY A 61 -17.54 -19.53 1.22
N SER A 62 -16.79 -19.37 2.31
CA SER A 62 -16.85 -18.17 3.16
C SER A 62 -16.20 -16.95 2.51
N TRP A 63 -15.34 -17.13 1.53
CA TRP A 63 -14.77 -16.07 0.73
C TRP A 63 -15.85 -15.20 0.08
N PHE A 64 -16.87 -15.81 -0.53
CA PHE A 64 -17.92 -15.12 -1.28
C PHE A 64 -18.81 -14.20 -0.43
N TYR A 65 -18.68 -14.27 0.90
CA TYR A 65 -19.29 -13.31 1.80
C TYR A 65 -18.57 -11.94 1.74
N TYR A 66 -17.25 -11.93 1.52
CA TYR A 66 -16.42 -10.73 1.50
C TYR A 66 -16.18 -10.17 0.09
N PHE A 67 -15.95 -11.04 -0.87
CA PHE A 67 -15.63 -10.68 -2.25
C PHE A 67 -16.33 -11.64 -3.23
N LYS A 68 -16.98 -11.11 -4.23
CA LYS A 68 -17.67 -11.92 -5.25
C LYS A 68 -16.70 -12.47 -6.29
N THR A 69 -15.63 -11.74 -6.59
CA THR A 69 -14.67 -12.08 -7.62
C THR A 69 -13.23 -11.86 -7.14
N LYS A 70 -12.28 -12.55 -7.77
CA LYS A 70 -10.85 -12.31 -7.57
C LYS A 70 -10.46 -10.88 -7.98
N GLN A 71 -11.18 -10.28 -8.90
CA GLN A 71 -10.97 -8.92 -9.35
C GLN A 71 -11.36 -7.88 -8.30
N GLU A 72 -12.45 -8.11 -7.57
CA GLU A 72 -12.84 -7.24 -6.46
C GLU A 72 -11.78 -7.16 -5.35
N ILE A 73 -11.12 -8.27 -5.02
CA ILE A 73 -10.06 -8.22 -4.01
C ILE A 73 -8.78 -7.59 -4.56
N LEU A 74 -8.46 -7.79 -5.85
CA LEU A 74 -7.37 -7.09 -6.50
C LEU A 74 -7.56 -5.57 -6.42
N ALA A 75 -8.76 -5.09 -6.76
CA ALA A 75 -9.14 -3.70 -6.64
C ALA A 75 -9.01 -3.19 -5.18
N ALA A 76 -9.53 -3.97 -4.22
CA ALA A 76 -9.45 -3.62 -2.80
C ALA A 76 -8.01 -3.52 -2.28
N ILE A 77 -7.10 -4.40 -2.73
CA ILE A 77 -5.68 -4.35 -2.38
C ILE A 77 -5.07 -3.03 -2.86
N MET A 78 -5.27 -2.70 -4.13
CA MET A 78 -4.70 -1.49 -4.74
C MET A 78 -5.30 -0.21 -4.16
N GLU A 79 -6.62 -0.19 -3.95
CA GLU A 79 -7.34 0.96 -3.38
C GLU A 79 -6.89 1.23 -1.93
N GLN A 80 -6.87 0.21 -1.07
CA GLN A 80 -6.45 0.35 0.32
C GLN A 80 -4.98 0.75 0.43
N GLY A 81 -4.11 0.17 -0.40
CA GLY A 81 -2.71 0.52 -0.44
C GLY A 81 -2.48 1.96 -0.88
N MET A 82 -3.12 2.41 -1.97
CA MET A 82 -3.04 3.79 -2.44
C MET A 82 -3.63 4.77 -1.42
N ALA A 83 -4.76 4.44 -0.78
CA ALA A 83 -5.37 5.30 0.22
C ALA A 83 -4.46 5.48 1.45
N ARG A 84 -3.79 4.41 1.92
CA ARG A 84 -2.81 4.49 3.02
C ARG A 84 -1.62 5.36 2.63
N SER A 85 -1.03 5.11 1.46
CA SER A 85 0.11 5.91 0.98
C SER A 85 -0.24 7.39 0.81
N LEU A 86 -1.45 7.69 0.33
CA LEU A 86 -1.94 9.05 0.21
C LEU A 86 -2.10 9.70 1.60
N GLN A 87 -2.66 8.99 2.58
CA GLN A 87 -2.81 9.47 3.95
C GLN A 87 -1.45 9.83 4.58
N ASP A 88 -0.42 9.02 4.36
CA ASP A 88 0.93 9.29 4.85
C ASP A 88 1.50 10.57 4.23
N LEU A 89 1.30 10.80 2.92
CA LEU A 89 1.72 12.02 2.26
C LEU A 89 0.91 13.25 2.71
N GLU A 90 -0.39 13.13 2.88
CA GLU A 90 -1.25 14.20 3.40
C GLU A 90 -0.83 14.61 4.82
N ALA A 91 -0.42 13.65 5.65
CA ALA A 91 0.12 13.94 6.98
C ALA A 91 1.41 14.77 6.93
N ILE A 92 2.30 14.51 5.95
CA ILE A 92 3.51 15.32 5.72
C ILE A 92 3.12 16.71 5.18
N ALA A 93 2.24 16.76 4.19
CA ALA A 93 1.81 18.02 3.57
C ALA A 93 1.09 18.96 4.54
N SER A 94 0.44 18.43 5.57
CA SER A 94 -0.21 19.22 6.63
C SER A 94 0.77 19.89 7.59
N GLN A 95 2.04 19.48 7.58
CA GLN A 95 3.09 20.08 8.39
C GLN A 95 3.72 21.26 7.64
N SER A 96 3.92 22.39 8.31
CA SER A 96 4.59 23.56 7.72
C SER A 96 6.12 23.33 7.67
N LEU A 97 6.56 22.33 6.92
CA LEU A 97 7.96 21.96 6.78
C LEU A 97 8.68 22.86 5.75
N PRO A 98 10.00 23.11 5.92
CA PRO A 98 10.82 23.65 4.85
C PRO A 98 10.74 22.74 3.61
N PRO A 99 10.76 23.28 2.36
CA PRO A 99 10.54 22.50 1.15
C PRO A 99 11.48 21.28 0.99
N ARG A 100 12.77 21.44 1.33
CA ARG A 100 13.75 20.34 1.28
C ARG A 100 13.43 19.23 2.28
N GLU A 101 12.97 19.60 3.47
CA GLU A 101 12.58 18.63 4.48
C GLU A 101 11.27 17.90 4.10
N ALA A 102 10.27 18.62 3.58
CA ALA A 102 9.07 18.01 3.04
C ALA A 102 9.41 17.02 1.92
N PHE A 103 10.27 17.39 0.98
CA PHE A 103 10.73 16.52 -0.09
C PHE A 103 11.44 15.28 0.43
N ARG A 104 12.35 15.44 1.40
CA ARG A 104 13.06 14.34 2.05
C ARG A 104 12.08 13.33 2.66
N GLN A 105 11.08 13.81 3.40
CA GLN A 105 10.07 12.94 4.00
C GLN A 105 9.18 12.25 2.97
N LEU A 106 8.81 12.93 1.87
CA LEU A 106 8.09 12.29 0.77
C LEU A 106 8.89 11.15 0.14
N VAL A 107 10.19 11.35 -0.14
CA VAL A 107 11.06 10.31 -0.68
C VAL A 107 11.19 9.14 0.30
N GLN A 108 11.37 9.42 1.58
CA GLN A 108 11.49 8.41 2.63
C GLN A 108 10.22 7.55 2.71
N VAL A 109 9.05 8.17 2.84
CA VAL A 109 7.76 7.45 2.90
C VAL A 109 7.52 6.68 1.61
N HIS A 110 7.80 7.25 0.44
CA HIS A 110 7.65 6.56 -0.83
C HIS A 110 8.51 5.29 -0.92
N LEU A 111 9.78 5.36 -0.54
CA LEU A 111 10.68 4.21 -0.57
C LEU A 111 10.33 3.17 0.51
N HIS A 112 9.89 3.59 1.70
CA HIS A 112 9.37 2.65 2.69
C HIS A 112 8.12 1.93 2.17
N THR A 113 7.17 2.66 1.59
CA THR A 113 5.97 2.08 0.98
C THR A 113 6.32 1.09 -0.14
N LEU A 114 7.36 1.38 -0.93
CA LEU A 114 7.78 0.56 -2.06
C LEU A 114 8.57 -0.69 -1.66
N LEU A 115 9.44 -0.59 -0.65
CA LEU A 115 10.50 -1.56 -0.38
C LEU A 115 10.34 -2.33 0.93
N ALA A 116 9.53 -1.85 1.86
CA ALA A 116 9.33 -2.54 3.13
C ALA A 116 8.58 -3.86 2.93
N PRO A 117 9.02 -4.94 3.56
CA PRO A 117 8.50 -6.29 3.32
C PRO A 117 7.03 -6.46 3.69
N GLU A 118 6.49 -5.59 4.52
CA GLU A 118 5.07 -5.55 4.91
C GLU A 118 4.15 -4.89 3.87
N HIS A 119 4.70 -4.25 2.83
CA HIS A 119 3.95 -3.49 1.83
C HIS A 119 3.80 -4.25 0.50
N ASP A 120 3.09 -5.38 0.53
CA ASP A 120 2.90 -6.23 -0.65
C ASP A 120 2.09 -5.58 -1.77
N PHE A 121 1.26 -4.57 -1.46
CA PHE A 121 0.32 -3.98 -2.42
C PHE A 121 1.00 -3.21 -3.55
N ILE A 122 2.19 -2.62 -3.32
CA ILE A 122 2.90 -1.86 -4.35
C ILE A 122 3.33 -2.77 -5.51
N SER A 123 3.85 -3.95 -5.20
CA SER A 123 4.17 -4.93 -6.24
C SER A 123 2.93 -5.31 -7.05
N VAL A 124 1.80 -5.50 -6.36
CA VAL A 124 0.51 -5.77 -7.01
C VAL A 124 0.09 -4.59 -7.89
N LEU A 125 0.20 -3.35 -7.40
CA LEU A 125 -0.16 -2.14 -8.15
C LEU A 125 0.71 -1.98 -9.40
N LEU A 126 2.01 -2.21 -9.32
CA LEU A 126 2.94 -2.01 -10.43
C LEU A 126 2.80 -3.07 -11.54
N TYR A 127 2.53 -4.33 -11.16
CA TYR A 127 2.57 -5.44 -12.12
C TYR A 127 1.20 -5.92 -12.56
N GLU A 128 0.15 -5.76 -11.74
CA GLU A 128 -1.18 -6.30 -12.01
C GLU A 128 -2.19 -5.25 -12.44
N TRP A 129 -1.75 -4.02 -12.73
CA TRP A 129 -2.60 -2.91 -13.18
C TRP A 129 -3.53 -3.27 -14.35
N ARG A 130 -3.01 -4.08 -15.30
CA ARG A 130 -3.76 -4.47 -16.50
C ARG A 130 -4.93 -5.43 -16.21
N SER A 131 -4.87 -6.11 -15.06
CA SER A 131 -5.89 -7.07 -14.62
C SER A 131 -7.13 -6.40 -13.99
N LEU A 132 -7.12 -5.08 -13.77
CA LEU A 132 -8.26 -4.33 -13.24
C LEU A 132 -9.30 -4.04 -14.31
N ASP A 133 -10.59 -4.01 -13.91
CA ASP A 133 -11.65 -3.46 -14.73
C ASP A 133 -11.61 -1.92 -14.79
N GLN A 134 -12.41 -1.35 -15.69
CA GLN A 134 -12.41 0.10 -15.93
C GLN A 134 -12.89 0.90 -14.71
N GLN A 135 -13.89 0.41 -13.97
CA GLN A 135 -14.44 1.09 -12.80
C GLN A 135 -13.41 1.16 -11.68
N SER A 136 -12.78 0.03 -11.36
CA SER A 136 -11.72 -0.06 -10.34
C SER A 136 -10.51 0.80 -10.71
N ARG A 137 -10.11 0.82 -11.98
CA ARG A 137 -9.05 1.72 -12.47
C ARG A 137 -9.36 3.18 -12.20
N SER A 138 -10.59 3.63 -12.46
CA SER A 138 -10.98 5.04 -12.26
C SER A 138 -10.83 5.48 -10.79
N THR A 139 -11.22 4.63 -9.84
CA THR A 139 -11.07 4.90 -8.41
C THR A 139 -9.59 5.03 -8.02
N ILE A 140 -8.76 4.09 -8.48
CA ILE A 140 -7.33 4.10 -8.15
C ILE A 140 -6.61 5.26 -8.83
N ILE A 141 -6.97 5.63 -10.06
CA ILE A 141 -6.45 6.83 -10.74
C ILE A 141 -6.72 8.08 -9.91
N ALA A 142 -7.94 8.25 -9.40
CA ALA A 142 -8.28 9.42 -8.58
C ALA A 142 -7.42 9.52 -7.30
N LEU A 143 -7.13 8.39 -6.64
CA LEU A 143 -6.21 8.35 -5.50
C LEU A 143 -4.77 8.67 -5.92
N LYS A 144 -4.33 8.11 -7.03
CA LYS A 144 -3.00 8.36 -7.60
C LYS A 144 -2.82 9.83 -7.97
N ASP A 145 -3.81 10.45 -8.61
CA ASP A 145 -3.74 11.86 -8.99
C ASP A 145 -3.60 12.78 -7.76
N ARG A 146 -4.31 12.48 -6.65
CA ARG A 146 -4.14 13.19 -5.38
C ARG A 146 -2.74 12.98 -4.79
N TYR A 147 -2.24 11.75 -4.81
CA TYR A 147 -0.89 11.42 -4.37
C TYR A 147 0.16 12.21 -5.16
N GLU A 148 0.05 12.25 -6.49
CA GLU A 148 0.95 12.96 -7.38
C GLU A 148 0.86 14.48 -7.20
N ALA A 149 -0.33 15.03 -6.92
CA ALA A 149 -0.51 16.46 -6.68
C ALA A 149 0.27 16.95 -5.45
N ILE A 150 0.43 16.15 -4.41
CA ILE A 150 1.25 16.49 -3.24
C ILE A 150 2.74 16.62 -3.64
N TRP A 151 3.23 15.71 -4.48
CA TRP A 151 4.59 15.81 -5.01
C TRP A 151 4.80 17.06 -5.86
N ASP A 152 3.84 17.37 -6.74
CA ASP A 152 3.92 18.57 -7.58
C ASP A 152 3.93 19.85 -6.71
N GLN A 153 3.16 19.91 -5.63
CA GLN A 153 3.18 21.03 -4.68
C GLN A 153 4.56 21.17 -4.01
N VAL A 154 5.18 20.11 -3.55
CA VAL A 154 6.50 20.15 -2.91
C VAL A 154 7.60 20.51 -3.92
N ILE A 155 7.55 19.98 -5.15
CA ILE A 155 8.49 20.35 -6.22
C ILE A 155 8.36 21.83 -6.56
N GLN A 156 7.14 22.36 -6.61
CA GLN A 156 6.90 23.79 -6.84
C GLN A 156 7.44 24.65 -5.68
N ALA A 157 7.29 24.20 -4.43
CA ALA A 157 7.86 24.89 -3.28
C ALA A 157 9.41 24.89 -3.29
N LEU A 158 10.02 23.77 -3.72
CA LEU A 158 11.49 23.69 -3.93
C LEU A 158 11.97 24.67 -5.01
N HIS A 159 11.18 24.84 -6.07
CA HIS A 159 11.50 25.84 -7.09
C HIS A 159 11.44 27.26 -6.54
N GLN A 160 10.40 27.58 -5.77
CA GLN A 160 10.23 28.90 -5.15
C GLN A 160 11.34 29.22 -4.13
N SER A 161 11.89 28.21 -3.43
CA SER A 161 13.02 28.37 -2.51
C SER A 161 14.38 28.41 -3.22
N GLY A 162 14.45 28.20 -4.55
CA GLY A 162 15.69 28.15 -5.32
C GLY A 162 16.42 26.81 -5.27
N ASP A 163 15.83 25.79 -4.65
CA ASP A 163 16.40 24.44 -4.51
C ASP A 163 16.15 23.53 -5.73
N TRP A 164 15.30 23.96 -6.67
CA TRP A 164 14.95 23.26 -7.89
C TRP A 164 14.84 24.23 -9.06
N ALA A 165 15.27 23.81 -10.25
CA ALA A 165 15.01 24.54 -11.48
C ALA A 165 13.50 24.64 -11.75
N ALA A 166 13.08 25.51 -12.69
CA ALA A 166 11.66 25.60 -13.05
C ALA A 166 11.11 24.21 -13.44
N PRO A 167 10.11 23.67 -12.74
CA PRO A 167 9.67 22.30 -12.95
C PRO A 167 8.98 22.13 -14.30
N THR A 168 9.26 21.01 -14.94
CA THR A 168 8.61 20.56 -16.17
C THR A 168 7.63 19.43 -15.84
N ARG A 169 6.72 19.12 -16.78
CA ARG A 169 5.85 17.96 -16.64
C ARG A 169 6.57 16.61 -16.52
N PHE A 170 7.86 16.56 -16.86
CA PHE A 170 8.67 15.33 -16.87
C PHE A 170 9.40 15.09 -15.54
N ASP A 171 9.63 16.12 -14.73
CA ASP A 171 10.44 15.99 -13.50
C ASP A 171 9.90 14.91 -12.57
N ARG A 172 8.60 14.96 -12.25
CA ARG A 172 7.97 13.95 -11.42
C ARG A 172 8.00 12.56 -12.06
N LEU A 173 7.80 12.47 -13.38
CA LEU A 173 7.82 11.17 -14.09
C LEU A 173 9.21 10.53 -14.05
N PHE A 174 10.28 11.29 -14.29
CA PHE A 174 11.65 10.80 -14.20
C PHE A 174 12.02 10.44 -12.76
N MET A 175 11.63 11.26 -11.80
CA MET A 175 11.86 10.99 -10.38
C MET A 175 11.14 9.70 -9.95
N PHE A 176 9.86 9.52 -10.27
CA PHE A 176 9.15 8.27 -9.98
C PHE A 176 9.72 7.08 -10.74
N GLY A 177 10.18 7.27 -11.98
CA GLY A 177 10.90 6.23 -12.71
C GLY A 177 12.14 5.76 -11.96
N ALA A 178 12.94 6.69 -11.45
CA ALA A 178 14.15 6.37 -10.68
C ALA A 178 13.81 5.71 -9.32
N LEU A 179 12.87 6.29 -8.56
CA LEU A 179 12.48 5.76 -7.26
C LEU A 179 11.81 4.39 -7.37
N ASN A 180 10.86 4.22 -8.28
CA ASN A 180 10.15 2.95 -8.46
C ASN A 180 11.07 1.83 -8.98
N TRP A 181 12.09 2.17 -9.77
CA TRP A 181 13.05 1.19 -10.27
C TRP A 181 13.88 0.55 -9.15
N THR A 182 13.98 1.18 -7.98
CA THR A 182 14.67 0.60 -6.83
C THR A 182 14.06 -0.74 -6.42
N ALA A 183 12.77 -0.97 -6.63
CA ALA A 183 12.10 -2.25 -6.38
C ALA A 183 12.71 -3.44 -7.17
N GLN A 184 13.45 -3.17 -8.26
CA GLN A 184 14.05 -4.23 -9.08
C GLN A 184 15.40 -4.72 -8.54
N TRP A 185 16.14 -3.86 -7.85
CA TRP A 185 17.53 -4.16 -7.48
C TRP A 185 17.83 -4.02 -5.98
N PHE A 186 17.02 -3.25 -5.23
CA PHE A 186 17.22 -3.11 -3.79
C PHE A 186 16.85 -4.41 -3.06
N LYS A 187 17.75 -4.86 -2.18
CA LYS A 187 17.51 -6.03 -1.33
C LYS A 187 17.65 -5.62 0.12
N ALA A 188 16.58 -5.72 0.88
CA ALA A 188 16.62 -5.50 2.33
C ALA A 188 17.67 -6.43 2.97
N GLY A 189 18.48 -5.88 3.88
CA GLY A 189 19.54 -6.65 4.56
C GLY A 189 20.88 -6.73 3.80
N SER A 190 21.02 -6.10 2.63
CA SER A 190 22.27 -6.05 1.87
C SER A 190 23.30 -5.03 2.38
N GLY A 191 23.15 -4.52 3.60
CA GLY A 191 24.06 -3.54 4.20
C GLY A 191 23.60 -2.08 4.09
N THR A 192 22.59 -1.79 3.26
CA THR A 192 21.99 -0.45 3.13
C THR A 192 20.56 -0.49 3.64
N SER A 193 20.18 0.43 4.55
CA SER A 193 18.81 0.60 4.98
C SER A 193 17.98 1.39 3.95
N ILE A 194 16.65 1.28 4.03
CA ILE A 194 15.74 2.09 3.20
C ILE A 194 15.96 3.59 3.48
N ASP A 195 16.18 3.97 4.73
CA ASP A 195 16.46 5.36 5.09
C ASP A 195 17.75 5.88 4.47
N ALA A 196 18.82 5.08 4.50
CA ALA A 196 20.07 5.45 3.86
C ALA A 196 19.91 5.58 2.33
N LEU A 197 19.11 4.69 1.71
CA LEU A 197 18.77 4.81 0.29
C LEU A 197 17.97 6.08 0.01
N ALA A 198 16.99 6.42 0.86
CA ALA A 198 16.20 7.64 0.73
C ALA A 198 17.08 8.90 0.78
N GLU A 199 18.01 8.98 1.72
CA GLU A 199 18.96 10.10 1.80
C GLU A 199 19.83 10.21 0.54
N GLN A 200 20.33 9.08 0.01
CA GLN A 200 21.09 9.08 -1.24
C GLN A 200 20.22 9.51 -2.44
N ALA A 201 18.96 9.08 -2.49
CA ALA A 201 18.03 9.48 -3.54
C ALA A 201 17.74 10.99 -3.48
N VAL A 202 17.52 11.55 -2.30
CA VAL A 202 17.33 13.00 -2.09
C VAL A 202 18.56 13.77 -2.56
N GLN A 203 19.76 13.36 -2.15
CA GLN A 203 21.01 14.00 -2.57
C GLN A 203 21.21 13.91 -4.08
N PHE A 204 20.89 12.78 -4.69
CA PHE A 204 21.00 12.59 -6.14
C PHE A 204 20.02 13.49 -6.90
N ILE A 205 18.77 13.56 -6.46
CA ILE A 205 17.70 14.31 -7.12
C ILE A 205 17.90 15.82 -6.95
N LEU A 206 18.24 16.27 -5.73
CA LEU A 206 18.43 17.68 -5.41
C LEU A 206 19.88 18.18 -5.71
N ARG A 207 20.64 17.49 -6.56
CA ARG A 207 21.92 18.00 -7.01
C ARG A 207 21.68 19.35 -7.69
N THR A 208 22.03 20.43 -6.98
CA THR A 208 22.09 21.76 -7.58
C THR A 208 23.09 21.68 -8.75
N PRO A 209 22.77 22.14 -9.95
CA PRO A 209 23.76 22.31 -10.99
C PRO A 209 24.89 23.12 -10.36
N GLN A 210 26.12 22.57 -10.34
CA GLN A 210 27.28 23.36 -9.90
C GLN A 210 27.24 24.60 -10.75
N GLY A 211 27.14 25.76 -10.09
CA GLY A 211 27.11 27.05 -10.77
C GLY A 211 28.20 27.10 -11.85
N LYS A 212 27.85 27.67 -13.00
CA LYS A 212 28.87 28.01 -13.99
C LYS A 212 30.05 28.66 -13.24
N PRO A 213 31.28 28.20 -13.44
CA PRO A 213 32.43 28.99 -13.01
C PRO A 213 32.33 30.34 -13.74
N ASP A 214 32.37 31.45 -12.97
CA ASP A 214 32.44 32.81 -13.45
C ASP A 214 33.57 33.01 -14.44
#